data_c9aaa431e41300a4fc0908ae4f7d1d2d
#
_entry.id   c9aaa431e41300a4fc0908ae4f7d1d2d
#
_cell.length_a   1.000
_cell.length_b   1.000
_cell.length_c   1.000
_cell.angle_alpha   90.00
_cell.angle_beta   90.00
_cell.angle_gamma   90.00
#
_symmetry.space_group_name_H-M   'P 1'
#
loop_
_entity.id
_entity.type
_entity.pdbx_description
1 polymer ?
#
loop_
_entity_poly.entity_id
_entity_poly.type
_entity_poly.pdbx_seq_one_letter_code
_entity_poly.pdbx_strand_id
1 'polypeptide(L)'
;GKDVDFPPGLGLIIETPGFLPNVTGMKNLEILASLNKKIGLEEIAASIRRVGLDPLMKKPVGKYSLGMRQRLGIAQAIMEDPALLILDEPLNGLDKHGVREMRQLIKGLKEQGKTILLASHNQGDIDELCDTVCEMDAGVMTMIREESI
;
A
#
# COMPACT_ATOMS: atom_id res chain seq x y z
N GLY A 1 -6.45 28.94 10.60
CA GLY A 1 -5.91 27.77 10.00
C GLY A 1 -6.95 27.17 9.06
N LYS A 2 -6.56 26.80 7.85
CA LYS A 2 -7.43 25.97 7.01
C LYS A 2 -7.28 24.54 7.52
N ASP A 3 -8.35 23.98 8.04
CA ASP A 3 -8.41 22.58 8.40
C ASP A 3 -8.25 21.78 7.12
N VAL A 4 -7.22 20.92 7.07
CA VAL A 4 -6.99 20.00 5.96
C VAL A 4 -7.52 18.66 6.43
N ASP A 5 -8.56 18.13 5.78
CA ASP A 5 -9.19 16.87 6.17
C ASP A 5 -8.24 15.67 6.09
N PHE A 6 -7.21 15.76 5.22
CA PHE A 6 -6.16 14.76 5.08
C PHE A 6 -4.77 15.39 4.99
N PRO A 7 -3.74 14.79 5.59
CA PRO A 7 -2.37 15.26 5.46
C PRO A 7 -1.91 15.16 3.99
N PRO A 8 -1.23 16.19 3.47
CA PRO A 8 -0.65 16.11 2.14
C PRO A 8 0.40 14.99 2.09
N GLY A 9 0.39 14.19 1.04
CA GLY A 9 1.34 13.09 0.88
C GLY A 9 0.99 11.83 1.68
N LEU A 10 -0.29 11.49 1.77
CA LEU A 10 -0.79 10.24 2.34
C LEU A 10 -0.97 9.18 1.26
N GLY A 11 -0.38 8.00 1.45
CA GLY A 11 -0.69 6.77 0.71
C GLY A 11 -1.60 5.87 1.54
N LEU A 12 -2.65 5.34 0.93
CA LEU A 12 -3.71 4.66 1.66
C LEU A 12 -4.13 3.37 0.96
N ILE A 13 -4.23 2.28 1.74
CA ILE A 13 -4.99 1.07 1.40
C ILE A 13 -5.92 0.79 2.56
N ILE A 14 -7.23 0.77 2.30
CA ILE A 14 -8.26 0.31 3.22
C ILE A 14 -9.00 -0.83 2.54
N GLU A 15 -9.00 -2.00 3.15
CA GLU A 15 -9.65 -3.20 2.64
C GLU A 15 -9.22 -3.55 1.19
N THR A 16 -10.18 -3.92 0.34
CA THR A 16 -9.91 -4.24 -1.07
C THR A 16 -10.00 -2.99 -1.92
N PRO A 17 -8.94 -2.61 -2.66
CA PRO A 17 -8.96 -1.43 -3.52
C PRO A 17 -10.08 -1.48 -4.57
N GLY A 18 -10.89 -0.43 -4.63
CA GLY A 18 -12.02 -0.28 -5.55
C GLY A 18 -11.59 0.21 -6.93
N PHE A 19 -10.99 -0.68 -7.74
CA PHE A 19 -10.60 -0.36 -9.11
C PHE A 19 -11.75 -0.50 -10.11
N LEU A 20 -11.68 0.26 -11.21
CA LEU A 20 -12.57 0.10 -12.35
C LEU A 20 -12.28 -1.25 -13.04
N PRO A 21 -13.24 -2.20 -13.06
CA PRO A 21 -12.95 -3.58 -13.46
C PRO A 21 -12.68 -3.73 -14.97
N ASN A 22 -13.18 -2.84 -15.80
CA ASN A 22 -13.13 -2.96 -17.26
C ASN A 22 -11.90 -2.29 -17.89
N VAL A 23 -11.01 -1.68 -17.07
CA VAL A 23 -9.79 -1.03 -17.56
C VAL A 23 -8.56 -1.70 -16.95
N THR A 24 -7.39 -1.44 -17.57
CA THR A 24 -6.10 -2.00 -17.11
C THR A 24 -5.65 -1.41 -15.78
N GLY A 25 -4.69 -2.06 -15.10
CA GLY A 25 -4.09 -1.53 -13.88
C GLY A 25 -3.42 -0.18 -14.11
N MET A 26 -2.64 -0.05 -15.18
CA MET A 26 -2.00 1.22 -15.56
C MET A 26 -3.03 2.34 -15.71
N LYS A 27 -4.14 2.08 -16.41
CA LYS A 27 -5.19 3.10 -16.64
C LYS A 27 -5.94 3.46 -15.37
N ASN A 28 -6.17 2.50 -14.45
CA ASN A 28 -6.75 2.80 -13.15
C ASN A 28 -5.87 3.79 -12.37
N LEU A 29 -4.56 3.55 -12.30
CA LEU A 29 -3.65 4.42 -11.57
C LEU A 29 -3.47 5.78 -12.26
N GLU A 30 -3.47 5.82 -13.58
CA GLU A 30 -3.46 7.08 -14.35
C GLU A 30 -4.65 7.97 -14.03
N ILE A 31 -5.86 7.39 -13.97
CA ILE A 31 -7.08 8.12 -13.59
C ILE A 31 -6.93 8.72 -12.19
N LEU A 32 -6.47 7.95 -11.23
CA LEU A 32 -6.27 8.42 -9.85
C LEU A 32 -5.19 9.50 -9.76
N ALA A 33 -4.05 9.31 -10.42
CA ALA A 33 -2.97 10.29 -10.46
C ALA A 33 -3.40 11.62 -11.10
N SER A 34 -4.33 11.59 -12.06
CA SER A 34 -4.87 12.79 -12.73
C SER A 34 -5.61 13.73 -11.78
N LEU A 35 -6.10 13.24 -10.64
CA LEU A 35 -6.79 14.06 -9.64
C LEU A 35 -5.82 15.01 -8.94
N ASN A 36 -4.62 14.55 -8.63
CA ASN A 36 -3.59 15.33 -7.93
C ASN A 36 -2.58 15.99 -8.87
N LYS A 37 -2.40 15.46 -10.08
CA LYS A 37 -1.47 15.94 -11.11
C LYS A 37 -0.02 16.10 -10.64
N LYS A 38 0.41 15.25 -9.70
CA LYS A 38 1.76 15.30 -9.10
C LYS A 38 2.78 14.45 -9.85
N ILE A 39 2.33 13.39 -10.50
CA ILE A 39 3.17 12.39 -11.15
C ILE A 39 2.71 12.10 -12.57
N GLY A 40 3.64 11.61 -13.40
CA GLY A 40 3.38 11.21 -14.78
C GLY A 40 3.31 9.69 -14.96
N LEU A 41 3.24 9.26 -16.22
CA LEU A 41 3.09 7.85 -16.58
C LEU A 41 4.29 7.01 -16.15
N GLU A 42 5.49 7.58 -16.12
CA GLU A 42 6.69 6.80 -15.76
C GLU A 42 6.72 6.48 -14.27
N GLU A 43 6.36 7.40 -13.39
CA GLU A 43 6.27 7.16 -11.95
C GLU A 43 5.18 6.13 -11.64
N ILE A 44 4.06 6.18 -12.34
CA ILE A 44 2.99 5.18 -12.24
C ILE A 44 3.51 3.80 -12.67
N ALA A 45 4.15 3.73 -13.85
CA ALA A 45 4.72 2.48 -14.35
C ALA A 45 5.80 1.92 -13.41
N ALA A 46 6.64 2.78 -12.83
CA ALA A 46 7.64 2.40 -11.85
C ALA A 46 7.00 1.80 -10.59
N SER A 47 5.92 2.39 -10.06
CA SER A 47 5.20 1.86 -8.90
C SER A 47 4.60 0.47 -9.18
N ILE A 48 4.06 0.25 -10.38
CA ILE A 48 3.51 -1.05 -10.80
C ILE A 48 4.63 -2.11 -10.88
N ARG A 49 5.80 -1.76 -11.43
CA ARG A 49 6.96 -2.67 -11.46
C ARG A 49 7.45 -3.01 -10.05
N ARG A 50 7.48 -2.04 -9.12
CA ARG A 50 7.93 -2.25 -7.73
C ARG A 50 7.11 -3.31 -7.00
N VAL A 51 5.85 -3.49 -7.34
CA VAL A 51 4.98 -4.52 -6.76
C VAL A 51 4.97 -5.83 -7.56
N GLY A 52 5.84 -5.96 -8.58
CA GLY A 52 5.96 -7.17 -9.39
C GLY A 52 4.85 -7.35 -10.42
N LEU A 53 4.19 -6.27 -10.86
CA LEU A 53 3.24 -6.29 -11.96
C LEU A 53 3.84 -5.67 -13.22
N ASP A 54 3.32 -6.07 -14.38
CA ASP A 54 3.69 -5.48 -15.67
C ASP A 54 2.81 -4.27 -15.98
N PRO A 55 3.37 -3.04 -16.09
CA PRO A 55 2.60 -1.84 -16.44
C PRO A 55 1.99 -1.91 -17.85
N LEU A 56 2.55 -2.74 -18.75
CA LEU A 56 2.05 -2.92 -20.11
C LEU A 56 0.96 -3.99 -20.22
N MET A 57 0.59 -4.64 -19.12
CA MET A 57 -0.44 -5.67 -19.09
C MET A 57 -1.78 -5.13 -19.59
N LYS A 58 -2.29 -5.70 -20.68
CA LYS A 58 -3.56 -5.32 -21.32
C LYS A 58 -4.79 -5.94 -20.64
N LYS A 59 -4.58 -6.86 -19.69
CA LYS A 59 -5.65 -7.53 -18.97
C LYS A 59 -6.39 -6.53 -18.07
N PRO A 60 -7.73 -6.45 -18.13
CA PRO A 60 -8.49 -5.55 -17.26
C PRO A 60 -8.46 -6.04 -15.80
N VAL A 61 -8.52 -5.10 -14.85
CA VAL A 61 -8.39 -5.39 -13.41
C VAL A 61 -9.47 -6.34 -12.89
N GLY A 62 -10.65 -6.34 -13.49
CA GLY A 62 -11.72 -7.30 -13.17
C GLY A 62 -11.31 -8.77 -13.37
N LYS A 63 -10.30 -9.03 -14.21
CA LYS A 63 -9.74 -10.38 -14.42
C LYS A 63 -8.46 -10.65 -13.61
N TYR A 64 -8.04 -9.74 -12.74
CA TYR A 64 -6.90 -9.95 -11.85
C TYR A 64 -7.24 -10.95 -10.75
N SER A 65 -6.25 -11.73 -10.32
CA SER A 65 -6.36 -12.49 -9.08
C SER A 65 -6.47 -11.53 -7.87
N LEU A 66 -6.88 -12.06 -6.72
CA LEU A 66 -6.90 -11.27 -5.47
C LEU A 66 -5.51 -10.69 -5.19
N GLY A 67 -4.46 -11.51 -5.27
CA GLY A 67 -3.08 -11.07 -5.06
C GLY A 67 -2.62 -9.99 -6.05
N MET A 68 -3.02 -10.07 -7.33
CA MET A 68 -2.71 -9.02 -8.31
C MET A 68 -3.42 -7.70 -7.97
N ARG A 69 -4.69 -7.75 -7.54
CA ARG A 69 -5.41 -6.55 -7.10
C ARG A 69 -4.78 -5.93 -5.86
N GLN A 70 -4.35 -6.77 -4.91
CA GLN A 70 -3.66 -6.33 -3.70
C GLN A 70 -2.34 -5.63 -4.04
N ARG A 71 -1.52 -6.22 -4.90
CA ARG A 71 -0.28 -5.60 -5.41
C ARG A 71 -0.55 -4.26 -6.10
N LEU A 72 -1.58 -4.16 -6.92
CA LEU A 72 -1.96 -2.91 -7.57
C LEU A 72 -2.40 -1.85 -6.55
N GLY A 73 -3.08 -2.25 -5.46
CA GLY A 73 -3.41 -1.37 -4.34
C GLY A 73 -2.18 -0.81 -3.64
N ILE A 74 -1.16 -1.65 -3.42
CA ILE A 74 0.12 -1.19 -2.87
C ILE A 74 0.80 -0.21 -3.84
N ALA A 75 0.81 -0.51 -5.16
CA ALA A 75 1.34 0.42 -6.17
C ALA A 75 0.64 1.78 -6.13
N GLN A 76 -0.68 1.79 -6.01
CA GLN A 76 -1.48 3.01 -5.83
C GLN A 76 -1.04 3.82 -4.61
N ALA A 77 -0.86 3.15 -3.46
CA ALA A 77 -0.51 3.82 -2.22
C ALA A 77 0.88 4.49 -2.28
N ILE A 78 1.83 3.90 -3.03
CA ILE A 78 3.21 4.38 -3.09
C ILE A 78 3.54 5.25 -4.30
N MET A 79 2.67 5.33 -5.32
CA MET A 79 3.00 5.95 -6.61
C MET A 79 3.34 7.44 -6.54
N GLU A 80 2.76 8.17 -5.58
CA GLU A 80 3.02 9.62 -5.36
C GLU A 80 4.13 9.88 -4.33
N ASP A 81 4.89 8.87 -3.95
CA ASP A 81 5.99 8.93 -2.98
C ASP A 81 5.60 9.57 -1.63
N PRO A 82 4.52 9.11 -0.97
CA PRO A 82 4.02 9.73 0.25
C PRO A 82 5.02 9.59 1.42
N ALA A 83 4.97 10.55 2.36
CA ALA A 83 5.73 10.46 3.61
C ALA A 83 5.06 9.55 4.64
N LEU A 84 3.72 9.43 4.58
CA LEU A 84 2.90 8.60 5.46
C LEU A 84 2.13 7.57 4.63
N LEU A 85 2.19 6.32 5.06
CA LEU A 85 1.42 5.21 4.50
C LEU A 85 0.48 4.63 5.57
N ILE A 86 -0.77 4.41 5.22
CA ILE A 86 -1.73 3.66 6.04
C ILE A 86 -2.13 2.43 5.24
N LEU A 87 -1.78 1.26 5.76
CA LEU A 87 -1.94 -0.02 5.09
C LEU A 87 -2.79 -0.95 5.96
N ASP A 88 -4.03 -1.19 5.53
CA ASP A 88 -4.93 -2.13 6.20
C ASP A 88 -4.90 -3.46 5.47
N GLU A 89 -4.42 -4.50 6.17
CA GLU A 89 -4.24 -5.88 5.67
C GLU A 89 -3.56 -5.95 4.28
N PRO A 90 -2.42 -5.24 4.06
CA PRO A 90 -1.86 -5.08 2.72
C PRO A 90 -1.34 -6.37 2.09
N LEU A 91 -1.07 -7.40 2.89
CA LEU A 91 -0.51 -8.68 2.44
C LEU A 91 -1.57 -9.77 2.28
N ASN A 92 -2.83 -9.45 2.56
CA ASN A 92 -3.92 -10.41 2.48
C ASN A 92 -4.14 -10.89 1.04
N GLY A 93 -4.35 -12.20 0.87
CA GLY A 93 -4.57 -12.81 -0.45
C GLY A 93 -3.32 -13.00 -1.32
N LEU A 94 -2.13 -12.69 -0.80
CA LEU A 94 -0.86 -13.00 -1.44
C LEU A 94 -0.41 -14.44 -1.10
N ASP A 95 0.28 -15.07 -2.04
CA ASP A 95 0.99 -16.33 -1.78
C ASP A 95 2.28 -16.08 -0.97
N LYS A 96 2.93 -17.15 -0.52
CA LYS A 96 4.16 -17.06 0.30
C LYS A 96 5.28 -16.25 -0.37
N HIS A 97 5.39 -16.29 -1.68
CA HIS A 97 6.40 -15.53 -2.42
C HIS A 97 6.02 -14.05 -2.45
N GLY A 98 4.77 -13.75 -2.79
CA GLY A 98 4.23 -12.39 -2.79
C GLY A 98 4.30 -11.71 -1.43
N VAL A 99 4.03 -12.42 -0.34
CA VAL A 99 4.20 -11.90 1.02
C VAL A 99 5.64 -11.48 1.26
N ARG A 100 6.63 -12.32 0.93
CA ARG A 100 8.06 -11.99 1.12
C ARG A 100 8.47 -10.77 0.32
N GLU A 101 8.07 -10.69 -0.96
CA GLU A 101 8.39 -9.54 -1.81
C GLU A 101 7.80 -8.24 -1.27
N MET A 102 6.54 -8.26 -0.85
CA MET A 102 5.88 -7.06 -0.33
C MET A 102 6.39 -6.66 1.05
N ARG A 103 6.78 -7.61 1.92
CA ARG A 103 7.49 -7.30 3.16
C ARG A 103 8.81 -6.58 2.88
N GLN A 104 9.60 -7.06 1.93
CA GLN A 104 10.84 -6.39 1.53
C GLN A 104 10.58 -4.98 1.00
N LEU A 105 9.54 -4.79 0.20
CA LEU A 105 9.14 -3.47 -0.29
C LEU A 105 8.80 -2.53 0.88
N ILE A 106 7.98 -2.97 1.84
CA ILE A 106 7.56 -2.18 3.01
C ILE A 106 8.77 -1.83 3.89
N LYS A 107 9.68 -2.79 4.13
CA LYS A 107 10.95 -2.52 4.84
C LYS A 107 11.79 -1.46 4.14
N GLY A 108 11.96 -1.57 2.83
CA GLY A 108 12.69 -0.57 2.04
C GLY A 108 12.06 0.82 2.09
N LEU A 109 10.73 0.92 2.16
CA LEU A 109 10.04 2.19 2.35
C LEU A 109 10.31 2.78 3.75
N LYS A 110 10.32 1.94 4.79
CA LYS A 110 10.67 2.34 6.16
C LYS A 110 12.11 2.85 6.24
N GLU A 111 13.06 2.14 5.62
CA GLU A 111 14.48 2.55 5.54
C GLU A 111 14.68 3.87 4.80
N GLN A 112 13.79 4.24 3.89
CA GLN A 112 13.74 5.55 3.22
C GLN A 112 13.15 6.66 4.09
N GLY A 113 12.82 6.37 5.35
CA GLY A 113 12.26 7.33 6.30
C GLY A 113 10.74 7.54 6.20
N LYS A 114 10.01 6.65 5.51
CA LYS A 114 8.55 6.71 5.47
C LYS A 114 7.96 6.30 6.82
N THR A 115 6.93 6.98 7.26
CA THR A 115 6.11 6.54 8.38
C THR A 115 5.02 5.60 7.88
N ILE A 116 4.91 4.42 8.48
CA ILE A 116 3.96 3.39 8.03
C ILE A 116 3.10 2.96 9.20
N LEU A 117 1.79 3.18 9.09
CA LEU A 117 0.78 2.61 9.97
C LEU A 117 0.24 1.33 9.32
N LEU A 118 0.52 0.19 9.93
CA LEU A 118 0.12 -1.12 9.45
C LEU A 118 -0.96 -1.71 10.37
N ALA A 119 -2.11 -2.05 9.84
CA ALA A 119 -3.07 -2.90 10.50
C ALA A 119 -2.97 -4.32 9.92
N SER A 120 -2.75 -5.31 10.77
CA SER A 120 -2.69 -6.72 10.39
C SER A 120 -3.09 -7.62 11.55
N HIS A 121 -3.71 -8.75 11.23
CA HIS A 121 -3.97 -9.85 12.16
C HIS A 121 -2.93 -10.97 12.04
N ASN A 122 -1.96 -10.85 11.13
CA ASN A 122 -0.90 -11.82 10.92
C ASN A 122 0.32 -11.48 11.80
N GLN A 123 0.59 -12.32 12.80
CA GLN A 123 1.70 -12.10 13.74
C GLN A 123 3.07 -11.99 13.03
N GLY A 124 3.28 -12.77 11.96
CA GLY A 124 4.52 -12.72 11.19
C GLY A 124 4.77 -11.38 10.49
N ASP A 125 3.69 -10.69 10.05
CA ASP A 125 3.80 -9.36 9.46
C ASP A 125 4.14 -8.33 10.53
N ILE A 126 3.48 -8.42 11.69
CA ILE A 126 3.71 -7.54 12.83
C ILE A 126 5.14 -7.67 13.34
N ASP A 127 5.61 -8.89 13.53
CA ASP A 127 6.96 -9.16 14.08
C ASP A 127 8.07 -8.72 13.13
N GLU A 128 7.82 -8.83 11.82
CA GLU A 128 8.84 -8.55 10.81
C GLU A 128 8.89 -7.07 10.39
N LEU A 129 7.76 -6.36 10.45
CA LEU A 129 7.63 -5.03 9.88
C LEU A 129 7.53 -3.90 10.90
N CYS A 130 7.00 -4.17 12.12
CA CYS A 130 6.61 -3.12 13.05
C CYS A 130 7.65 -2.92 14.16
N ASP A 131 8.03 -1.65 14.40
CA ASP A 131 8.87 -1.24 15.53
C ASP A 131 8.01 -1.04 16.79
N THR A 132 6.86 -0.38 16.64
CA THR A 132 5.88 -0.17 17.70
C THR A 132 4.63 -0.99 17.40
N VAL A 133 4.14 -1.72 18.38
CA VAL A 133 2.93 -2.56 18.26
C VAL A 133 1.91 -2.16 19.29
N CYS A 134 0.71 -1.86 18.83
CA CYS A 134 -0.46 -1.63 19.67
C CYS A 134 -1.54 -2.65 19.35
N GLU A 135 -2.20 -3.15 20.38
CA GLU A 135 -3.39 -3.97 20.26
C GLU A 135 -4.63 -3.10 20.45
N MET A 136 -5.63 -3.32 19.61
CA MET A 136 -6.94 -2.67 19.75
C MET A 136 -7.99 -3.72 20.10
N ASP A 137 -8.58 -3.60 21.28
CA ASP A 137 -9.67 -4.45 21.74
C ASP A 137 -10.80 -3.60 22.31
N ALA A 138 -12.03 -3.88 21.88
CA ALA A 138 -13.25 -3.20 22.33
C ALA A 138 -13.15 -1.66 22.34
N GLY A 139 -12.42 -1.06 21.39
CA GLY A 139 -12.23 0.39 21.29
C GLY A 139 -11.14 0.95 22.20
N VAL A 140 -10.41 0.09 22.90
CA VAL A 140 -9.26 0.47 23.73
C VAL A 140 -7.96 0.06 23.05
N MET A 141 -7.04 1.01 22.94
CA MET A 141 -5.71 0.77 22.39
C MET A 141 -4.70 0.56 23.52
N THR A 142 -3.97 -0.54 23.47
CA THR A 142 -2.92 -0.89 24.44
C THR A 142 -1.59 -1.09 23.71
N MET A 143 -0.53 -0.43 24.17
CA MET A 143 0.81 -0.63 23.64
C MET A 143 1.37 -1.97 24.12
N ILE A 144 1.78 -2.82 23.16
CA ILE A 144 2.33 -4.17 23.41
C ILE A 144 3.86 -4.17 23.32
N ARG A 145 4.40 -3.44 22.35
CA ARG A 145 5.85 -3.40 22.09
C ARG A 145 6.25 -2.02 21.56
N GLU A 146 7.37 -1.53 22.01
CA GLU A 146 8.08 -0.38 21.45
C GLU A 146 9.57 -0.71 21.40
N GLU A 147 10.15 -0.72 20.20
CA GLU A 147 11.61 -0.83 20.06
C GLU A 147 12.23 0.55 20.33
N SER A 148 13.16 0.61 21.28
CA SER A 148 13.93 1.82 21.55
C SER A 148 14.81 2.15 20.33
N ILE A 149 14.65 3.34 19.79
CA ILE A 149 15.44 3.89 18.69
C ILE A 149 16.86 4.18 19.17
#